data_9fb04afc454de420ddd4583f3183cbd7
#
_entry.id   9fb04afc454de420ddd4583f3183cbd7
#
_cell.length_a   1.000
_cell.length_b   1.000
_cell.length_c   1.000
_cell.angle_alpha   90.00
_cell.angle_beta   90.00
_cell.angle_gamma   90.00
#
_symmetry.space_group_name_H-M   'P 1'
#
loop_
_entity.id
_entity.type
_entity.pdbx_description
1 polymer ?
#
loop_
_entity_poly.entity_id
_entity_poly.type
_entity_poly.pdbx_seq_one_letter_code
_entity_poly.pdbx_strand_id
1 'polypeptide(L)'
;RCLVGSEMCIRDRPGTSPTIEDTLQAGSQQLASGYVLYGSSTILVLTTGHGVNAFTYEPSLGEFFLSHRQLRFPDNGKIYSCNEGNFNHFCPRIQAYLEACRDRNFQGRYIGSLVADFHRNLLKGGIYLYPPTQKAPQGKLRLMYECNALALLAEQAGGMASDGTQRILEIEPQKLHQRVPFYIGSPNMVEDVLRHLSN
;
A
#
# COMPACT_ATOMS: atom_id res chain seq x y z
N ARG A 1 -5.37 8.98 -15.17
CA ARG A 1 -5.38 9.45 -13.77
C ARG A 1 -5.98 8.33 -12.95
N CYS A 2 -5.15 7.59 -12.21
CA CYS A 2 -5.66 6.66 -11.21
C CYS A 2 -6.20 7.48 -10.05
N LEU A 3 -7.51 7.47 -9.84
CA LEU A 3 -8.12 7.97 -8.63
C LEU A 3 -8.01 6.85 -7.59
N VAL A 4 -7.12 7.00 -6.62
CA VAL A 4 -7.18 6.23 -5.40
C VAL A 4 -8.24 6.89 -4.54
N GLY A 5 -9.47 6.39 -4.60
CA GLY A 5 -10.53 6.79 -3.71
C GLY A 5 -10.45 5.97 -2.44
N SER A 6 -9.72 6.43 -1.43
CA SER A 6 -9.95 5.96 -0.09
C SER A 6 -11.13 6.75 0.48
N GLU A 7 -12.32 6.18 0.48
CA GLU A 7 -13.39 6.72 1.32
C GLU A 7 -13.08 6.35 2.76
N MET A 8 -12.62 7.34 3.53
CA MET A 8 -12.58 7.21 4.97
C MET A 8 -14.01 7.08 5.47
N CYS A 9 -14.34 5.98 6.16
CA CYS A 9 -15.59 5.90 6.88
C CYS A 9 -15.65 7.01 7.92
N ILE A 10 -16.47 8.02 7.67
CA ILE A 10 -16.87 9.00 8.68
C ILE A 10 -17.66 8.21 9.71
N ARG A 11 -17.13 8.13 10.92
CA ARG A 11 -17.84 7.52 12.03
C ARG A 11 -18.89 8.52 12.48
N ASP A 12 -20.16 8.29 12.13
CA ASP A 12 -21.27 9.08 12.66
C ASP A 12 -21.30 8.94 14.19
N ARG A 13 -20.93 10.00 14.88
CA ARG A 13 -21.28 10.18 16.29
C ARG A 13 -22.60 10.94 16.35
N PRO A 14 -23.69 10.32 16.84
CA PRO A 14 -24.93 11.04 17.02
C PRO A 14 -24.72 12.23 17.97
N GLY A 15 -24.99 13.44 17.48
CA GLY A 15 -25.12 14.63 18.30
C GLY A 15 -23.95 15.63 18.36
N THR A 16 -22.85 15.46 17.60
CA THR A 16 -21.75 16.43 17.53
C THR A 16 -21.39 16.77 16.09
N SER A 17 -21.09 18.04 15.81
CA SER A 17 -20.47 18.41 14.52
C SER A 17 -19.10 17.75 14.42
N PRO A 18 -18.76 17.05 13.31
CA PRO A 18 -17.47 16.38 13.15
C PRO A 18 -16.34 17.41 13.17
N THR A 19 -15.27 17.10 13.89
CA THR A 19 -14.04 17.88 13.95
C THR A 19 -12.92 17.21 13.13
N ILE A 20 -11.83 17.92 12.90
CA ILE A 20 -10.65 17.34 12.23
C ILE A 20 -10.07 16.20 13.09
N GLU A 21 -10.09 16.35 14.41
CA GLU A 21 -9.61 15.35 15.35
C GLU A 21 -10.40 14.04 15.26
N ASP A 22 -11.69 14.09 14.96
CA ASP A 22 -12.52 12.90 14.75
C ASP A 22 -12.09 12.10 13.50
N THR A 23 -11.41 12.73 12.55
CA THR A 23 -10.87 12.07 11.35
C THR A 23 -9.47 11.50 11.57
N LEU A 24 -8.71 12.00 12.56
CA LEU A 24 -7.35 11.57 12.85
C LEU A 24 -7.32 10.27 13.66
N GLN A 25 -7.69 9.17 13.01
CA GLN A 25 -7.71 7.85 13.63
C GLN A 25 -6.64 6.94 13.03
N ALA A 26 -6.06 6.06 13.86
CA ALA A 26 -5.14 5.04 13.39
C ALA A 26 -5.77 4.16 12.31
N GLY A 27 -4.95 3.69 11.35
CA GLY A 27 -5.43 2.87 10.25
C GLY A 27 -6.11 1.56 10.68
N SER A 28 -5.79 1.05 11.88
CA SER A 28 -6.43 -0.11 12.50
C SER A 28 -7.94 0.07 12.79
N GLN A 29 -8.43 1.32 12.81
CA GLN A 29 -9.85 1.63 13.03
C GLN A 29 -10.68 1.63 11.74
N GLN A 30 -10.07 1.39 10.58
CA GLN A 30 -10.77 1.31 9.30
C GLN A 30 -11.71 0.09 9.27
N LEU A 31 -12.95 0.29 8.82
CA LEU A 31 -13.94 -0.77 8.65
C LEU A 31 -13.87 -1.42 7.27
N ALA A 32 -13.49 -0.64 6.26
CA ALA A 32 -13.38 -1.09 4.88
C ALA A 32 -12.30 -0.29 4.14
N SER A 33 -11.76 -0.90 3.12
CA SER A 33 -10.82 -0.25 2.22
C SER A 33 -10.91 -0.87 0.83
N GLY A 34 -10.61 -0.06 -0.20
CA GLY A 34 -10.62 -0.53 -1.58
C GLY A 34 -9.89 0.40 -2.52
N TYR A 35 -9.68 -0.08 -3.73
CA TYR A 35 -9.21 0.71 -4.85
C TYR A 35 -9.85 0.27 -6.14
N VAL A 36 -9.86 1.17 -7.11
CA VAL A 36 -10.29 0.87 -8.48
C VAL A 36 -9.08 1.02 -9.40
N LEU A 37 -8.84 0.01 -10.22
CA LEU A 37 -7.82 0.02 -11.26
C LEU A 37 -8.51 0.17 -12.62
N TYR A 38 -8.18 1.25 -13.33
CA TYR A 38 -8.65 1.51 -14.68
C TYR A 38 -7.58 1.09 -15.68
N GLY A 39 -7.92 0.17 -16.57
CA GLY A 39 -7.04 -0.36 -17.61
C GLY A 39 -7.83 -0.90 -18.78
N SER A 40 -7.37 -1.97 -19.41
CA SER A 40 -8.14 -2.73 -20.42
C SER A 40 -9.44 -3.31 -19.85
N SER A 41 -9.46 -3.54 -18.53
CA SER A 41 -10.66 -3.82 -17.75
C SER A 41 -10.66 -2.94 -16.49
N THR A 42 -11.83 -2.61 -15.96
CA THR A 42 -11.96 -1.91 -14.68
C THR A 42 -12.12 -2.93 -13.57
N ILE A 43 -11.24 -2.88 -12.58
CA ILE A 43 -11.22 -3.83 -11.46
C ILE A 43 -11.37 -3.05 -10.15
N LEU A 44 -12.37 -3.41 -9.36
CA LEU A 44 -12.54 -2.97 -7.97
C LEU A 44 -11.97 -4.04 -7.05
N VAL A 45 -11.05 -3.67 -6.16
CA VAL A 45 -10.54 -4.53 -5.09
C VAL A 45 -10.99 -3.97 -3.76
N LEU A 46 -11.59 -4.80 -2.92
CA LEU A 46 -12.29 -4.38 -1.70
C LEU A 46 -12.03 -5.36 -0.56
N THR A 47 -11.89 -4.80 0.65
CA THR A 47 -11.99 -5.52 1.92
C THR A 47 -12.97 -4.81 2.86
N THR A 48 -13.67 -5.62 3.64
CA THR A 48 -14.52 -5.18 4.77
C THR A 48 -14.05 -5.82 6.08
N GLY A 49 -12.74 -6.13 6.17
CA GLY A 49 -12.14 -6.78 7.33
C GLY A 49 -12.20 -8.32 7.33
N HIS A 50 -12.71 -8.94 6.27
CA HIS A 50 -12.89 -10.39 6.15
C HIS A 50 -12.22 -10.98 4.90
N GLY A 51 -10.96 -10.59 4.65
CA GLY A 51 -10.22 -10.95 3.44
C GLY A 51 -10.46 -9.96 2.30
N VAL A 52 -9.84 -10.20 1.15
CA VAL A 52 -9.83 -9.29 -0.01
C VAL A 52 -10.47 -9.96 -1.20
N ASN A 53 -11.41 -9.28 -1.84
CA ASN A 53 -12.05 -9.75 -3.06
C ASN A 53 -11.84 -8.75 -4.20
N ALA A 54 -11.78 -9.25 -5.44
CA ALA A 54 -11.75 -8.40 -6.63
C ALA A 54 -12.96 -8.66 -7.52
N PHE A 55 -13.45 -7.56 -8.08
CA PHE A 55 -14.61 -7.53 -8.95
C PHE A 55 -14.23 -6.85 -10.28
N THR A 56 -14.60 -7.46 -11.38
CA THR A 56 -14.37 -6.90 -12.72
C THR A 56 -15.68 -6.29 -13.24
N TYR A 57 -15.58 -5.07 -13.74
CA TYR A 57 -16.71 -4.37 -14.35
C TYR A 57 -16.98 -4.92 -15.74
N GLU A 58 -18.25 -5.28 -16.00
CA GLU A 58 -18.74 -5.68 -17.31
C GLU A 58 -19.57 -4.54 -17.94
N PRO A 59 -19.01 -3.83 -18.93
CA PRO A 59 -19.66 -2.63 -19.47
C PRO A 59 -21.02 -2.89 -20.15
N SER A 60 -21.20 -4.09 -20.72
CA SER A 60 -22.44 -4.44 -21.41
C SER A 60 -23.64 -4.57 -20.47
N LEU A 61 -23.37 -4.89 -19.20
CA LEU A 61 -24.38 -5.05 -18.15
C LEU A 61 -24.40 -3.89 -17.16
N GLY A 62 -23.34 -3.08 -17.12
CA GLY A 62 -23.20 -2.00 -16.16
C GLY A 62 -22.92 -2.48 -14.71
N GLU A 63 -22.45 -3.71 -14.53
CA GLU A 63 -22.34 -4.39 -13.25
C GLU A 63 -20.92 -4.86 -12.94
N PHE A 64 -20.59 -4.99 -11.65
CA PHE A 64 -19.35 -5.60 -11.17
C PHE A 64 -19.56 -7.07 -10.82
N PHE A 65 -18.77 -7.95 -11.41
CA PHE A 65 -18.78 -9.38 -11.15
C PHE A 65 -17.59 -9.80 -10.31
N LEU A 66 -17.82 -10.63 -9.31
CA LEU A 66 -16.76 -11.19 -8.47
C LEU A 66 -15.83 -12.07 -9.32
N SER A 67 -14.63 -11.55 -9.59
CA SER A 67 -13.62 -12.21 -10.44
C SER A 67 -12.58 -12.98 -9.63
N HIS A 68 -12.23 -12.51 -8.43
CA HIS A 68 -11.27 -13.18 -7.56
C HIS A 68 -11.78 -13.16 -6.12
N ARG A 69 -11.89 -14.34 -5.54
CA ARG A 69 -12.27 -14.53 -4.13
C ARG A 69 -11.02 -14.67 -3.27
N GLN A 70 -11.04 -14.06 -2.08
CA GLN A 70 -10.02 -14.25 -1.05
C GLN A 70 -8.60 -14.11 -1.60
N LEU A 71 -8.33 -13.00 -2.28
CA LEU A 71 -7.00 -12.68 -2.78
C LEU A 71 -5.98 -12.70 -1.64
N ARG A 72 -4.82 -13.31 -1.91
CA ARG A 72 -3.72 -13.36 -0.97
C ARG A 72 -2.41 -12.99 -1.63
N PHE A 73 -1.59 -12.26 -0.91
CA PHE A 73 -0.19 -12.12 -1.27
C PHE A 73 0.50 -13.49 -1.18
N PRO A 74 1.32 -13.87 -2.18
CA PRO A 74 2.32 -14.90 -1.98
C PRO A 74 3.29 -14.46 -0.86
N ASP A 75 3.75 -15.41 -0.02
CA ASP A 75 4.68 -15.12 1.08
C ASP A 75 5.98 -14.48 0.59
N ASN A 76 6.39 -14.86 -0.61
CA ASN A 76 7.59 -14.37 -1.31
C ASN A 76 7.25 -13.90 -2.73
N GLY A 77 8.16 -13.11 -3.29
CA GLY A 77 8.12 -12.70 -4.69
C GLY A 77 9.52 -12.42 -5.22
N LYS A 78 9.59 -12.11 -6.51
CA LYS A 78 10.83 -11.70 -7.19
C LYS A 78 10.66 -10.35 -7.89
N ILE A 79 9.68 -9.55 -7.46
CA ILE A 79 9.39 -8.25 -8.04
C ILE A 79 9.58 -7.18 -6.96
N TYR A 80 10.34 -6.14 -7.26
CA TYR A 80 10.38 -4.93 -6.45
C TYR A 80 9.99 -3.72 -7.29
N SER A 81 9.22 -2.82 -6.68
CA SER A 81 8.70 -1.60 -7.29
C SER A 81 9.26 -0.41 -6.56
N CYS A 82 10.28 0.23 -7.10
CA CYS A 82 10.92 1.40 -6.53
C CYS A 82 11.33 2.37 -7.64
N ASN A 83 11.19 3.67 -7.41
CA ASN A 83 11.74 4.67 -8.32
C ASN A 83 13.26 4.78 -8.14
N GLU A 84 13.99 3.95 -8.85
CA GLU A 84 15.46 3.92 -8.79
C GLU A 84 16.14 5.16 -9.39
N GLY A 85 15.40 6.03 -10.07
CA GLY A 85 15.90 7.36 -10.43
C GLY A 85 16.30 8.20 -9.20
N ASN A 86 15.83 7.82 -8.02
CA ASN A 86 16.22 8.42 -6.74
C ASN A 86 17.30 7.62 -5.98
N PHE A 87 17.93 6.63 -6.58
CA PHE A 87 18.88 5.72 -5.91
C PHE A 87 19.93 6.47 -5.09
N ASN A 88 20.58 7.47 -5.69
CA ASN A 88 21.62 8.28 -5.03
C ASN A 88 21.08 9.20 -3.91
N HIS A 89 19.78 9.32 -3.76
CA HIS A 89 19.12 10.11 -2.71
C HIS A 89 18.56 9.25 -1.56
N PHE A 90 18.66 7.94 -1.68
CA PHE A 90 18.28 7.01 -0.63
C PHE A 90 19.41 6.87 0.40
N CYS A 91 19.06 6.47 1.62
CA CYS A 91 20.07 6.14 2.62
C CYS A 91 20.84 4.86 2.20
N PRO A 92 22.10 4.68 2.68
CA PRO A 92 22.93 3.54 2.29
C PRO A 92 22.26 2.17 2.51
N ARG A 93 21.44 2.05 3.54
CA ARG A 93 20.71 0.80 3.87
C ARG A 93 19.69 0.42 2.79
N ILE A 94 18.96 1.38 2.25
CA ILE A 94 18.03 1.14 1.12
C ILE A 94 18.78 0.85 -0.15
N GLN A 95 19.92 1.54 -0.40
CA GLN A 95 20.78 1.24 -1.54
C GLN A 95 21.27 -0.21 -1.48
N ALA A 96 21.77 -0.65 -0.33
CA ALA A 96 22.24 -2.03 -0.12
C ALA A 96 21.11 -3.06 -0.31
N TYR A 97 19.88 -2.77 0.15
CA TYR A 97 18.73 -3.63 -0.12
C TYR A 97 18.42 -3.77 -1.62
N LEU A 98 18.43 -2.65 -2.35
CA LEU A 98 18.19 -2.66 -3.80
C LEU A 98 19.29 -3.40 -4.57
N GLU A 99 20.56 -3.25 -4.15
CA GLU A 99 21.68 -4.03 -4.69
C GLU A 99 21.50 -5.51 -4.41
N ALA A 100 21.15 -5.90 -3.18
CA ALA A 100 20.84 -7.29 -2.85
C ALA A 100 19.66 -7.86 -3.65
N CYS A 101 18.66 -7.04 -4.00
CA CYS A 101 17.59 -7.47 -4.91
C CYS A 101 18.12 -7.77 -6.31
N ARG A 102 19.03 -6.96 -6.83
CA ARG A 102 19.68 -7.18 -8.16
C ARG A 102 20.54 -8.44 -8.14
N ASP A 103 21.35 -8.64 -7.12
CA ASP A 103 22.23 -9.82 -6.95
C ASP A 103 21.40 -11.11 -6.88
N ARG A 104 20.21 -11.06 -6.29
CA ARG A 104 19.25 -12.17 -6.25
C ARG A 104 18.41 -12.30 -7.52
N ASN A 105 18.70 -11.54 -8.58
CA ASN A 105 17.97 -11.50 -9.84
C ASN A 105 16.47 -11.19 -9.68
N PHE A 106 16.12 -10.29 -8.76
CA PHE A 106 14.77 -9.79 -8.66
C PHE A 106 14.47 -8.81 -9.81
N GLN A 107 13.22 -8.75 -10.23
CA GLN A 107 12.79 -7.91 -11.33
C GLN A 107 12.36 -6.54 -10.82
N GLY A 108 13.05 -5.49 -11.23
CA GLY A 108 12.61 -4.11 -11.02
C GLY A 108 11.41 -3.79 -11.91
N ARG A 109 10.25 -3.52 -11.31
CA ARG A 109 9.01 -3.17 -12.00
C ARG A 109 8.38 -1.96 -11.31
N TYR A 110 8.52 -0.79 -11.91
CA TYR A 110 7.96 0.45 -11.39
C TYR A 110 7.18 1.17 -12.49
N ILE A 111 5.86 1.27 -12.31
CA ILE A 111 4.95 1.95 -13.25
C ILE A 111 4.83 3.42 -12.88
N GLY A 112 5.02 3.75 -11.60
CA GLY A 112 4.79 5.10 -11.06
C GLY A 112 3.35 5.35 -10.66
N SER A 113 2.48 4.36 -10.76
CA SER A 113 1.13 4.33 -10.18
C SER A 113 1.12 3.36 -9.02
N LEU A 114 0.96 3.88 -7.79
CA LEU A 114 0.95 3.09 -6.56
C LEU A 114 -0.03 1.92 -6.64
N VAL A 115 -1.25 2.18 -7.10
CA VAL A 115 -2.31 1.15 -7.20
C VAL A 115 -1.93 0.05 -8.20
N ALA A 116 -1.38 0.41 -9.36
CA ALA A 116 -1.02 -0.56 -10.39
C ALA A 116 0.17 -1.44 -9.96
N ASP A 117 1.18 -0.84 -9.32
CA ASP A 117 2.32 -1.58 -8.76
C ASP A 117 1.87 -2.49 -7.62
N PHE A 118 1.01 -2.00 -6.72
CA PHE A 118 0.43 -2.78 -5.62
C PHE A 118 -0.39 -3.96 -6.13
N HIS A 119 -1.32 -3.73 -7.08
CA HIS A 119 -2.18 -4.79 -7.63
C HIS A 119 -1.37 -5.91 -8.28
N ARG A 120 -0.34 -5.56 -9.07
CA ARG A 120 0.56 -6.56 -9.64
C ARG A 120 1.27 -7.37 -8.56
N ASN A 121 1.78 -6.70 -7.52
CA ASN A 121 2.49 -7.36 -6.42
C ASN A 121 1.56 -8.23 -5.57
N LEU A 122 0.29 -7.82 -5.38
CA LEU A 122 -0.73 -8.63 -4.74
C LEU A 122 -0.96 -9.96 -5.47
N LEU A 123 -1.00 -9.93 -6.80
CA LEU A 123 -1.27 -11.15 -7.59
C LEU A 123 -0.05 -12.04 -7.78
N LYS A 124 1.16 -11.48 -7.86
CA LYS A 124 2.38 -12.20 -8.29
C LYS A 124 3.43 -12.36 -7.19
N GLY A 125 3.23 -11.76 -6.06
CA GLY A 125 4.24 -11.58 -5.03
C GLY A 125 5.25 -10.49 -5.42
N GLY A 126 5.63 -9.69 -4.43
CA GLY A 126 6.55 -8.59 -4.62
C GLY A 126 6.43 -7.55 -3.52
N ILE A 127 7.27 -6.53 -3.60
CA ILE A 127 7.29 -5.41 -2.66
C ILE A 127 7.23 -4.08 -3.42
N TYR A 128 6.46 -3.14 -2.90
CA TYR A 128 6.51 -1.74 -3.28
C TYR A 128 7.25 -0.95 -2.21
N LEU A 129 8.23 -0.15 -2.65
CA LEU A 129 9.07 0.66 -1.77
C LEU A 129 8.97 2.14 -2.16
N TYR A 130 8.62 2.94 -1.19
CA TYR A 130 8.68 4.40 -1.28
C TYR A 130 9.48 4.98 -0.12
N PRO A 131 10.82 4.81 -0.15
CA PRO A 131 11.70 5.23 0.94
C PRO A 131 11.74 6.76 1.07
N PRO A 132 12.19 7.28 2.22
CA PRO A 132 12.53 8.68 2.36
C PRO A 132 13.72 9.05 1.47
N THR A 133 13.76 10.31 1.08
CA THR A 133 14.89 10.90 0.35
C THR A 133 15.39 12.14 1.08
N GLN A 134 16.57 12.63 0.73
CA GLN A 134 17.10 13.88 1.30
C GLN A 134 16.13 15.06 1.14
N LYS A 135 15.38 15.11 0.03
CA LYS A 135 14.36 16.14 -0.24
C LYS A 135 13.02 15.89 0.45
N ALA A 136 12.75 14.68 0.88
CA ALA A 136 11.53 14.28 1.55
C ALA A 136 11.85 13.26 2.67
N PRO A 137 12.43 13.71 3.77
CA PRO A 137 12.88 12.82 4.86
C PRO A 137 11.72 12.13 5.57
N GLN A 138 10.52 12.68 5.51
CA GLN A 138 9.29 12.07 6.06
C GLN A 138 8.53 11.22 5.03
N GLY A 139 9.13 10.91 3.86
CA GLY A 139 8.42 10.24 2.78
C GLY A 139 7.54 11.20 1.96
N LYS A 140 6.81 10.66 0.99
CA LYS A 140 5.93 11.44 0.09
C LYS A 140 4.48 11.01 0.13
N LEU A 141 4.21 9.74 0.40
CA LEU A 141 2.86 9.20 0.43
C LEU A 141 2.13 9.64 1.70
N ARG A 142 0.83 9.84 1.59
CA ARG A 142 -0.01 10.33 2.68
C ARG A 142 -0.51 9.15 3.51
N LEU A 143 -0.31 9.25 4.83
CA LEU A 143 -0.68 8.19 5.76
C LEU A 143 -2.18 7.86 5.68
N MET A 144 -3.04 8.89 5.79
CA MET A 144 -4.47 8.71 6.04
C MET A 144 -5.23 8.09 4.87
N TYR A 145 -4.95 8.51 3.63
CA TYR A 145 -5.79 8.17 2.48
C TYR A 145 -5.04 7.50 1.32
N GLU A 146 -3.76 7.18 1.51
CA GLU A 146 -2.97 6.33 0.59
C GLU A 146 -2.45 5.11 1.34
N CYS A 147 -1.61 5.32 2.37
CA CYS A 147 -0.92 4.23 3.03
C CYS A 147 -1.86 3.36 3.88
N ASN A 148 -2.74 3.98 4.70
CA ASN A 148 -3.68 3.22 5.53
C ASN A 148 -4.62 2.36 4.70
N ALA A 149 -5.15 2.92 3.60
CA ALA A 149 -6.06 2.18 2.74
C ALA A 149 -5.42 0.92 2.13
N LEU A 150 -4.20 1.05 1.58
CA LEU A 150 -3.48 -0.09 1.01
C LEU A 150 -2.93 -1.04 2.08
N ALA A 151 -2.55 -0.51 3.26
CA ALA A 151 -2.08 -1.33 4.36
C ALA A 151 -3.17 -2.28 4.88
N LEU A 152 -4.42 -1.81 5.04
CA LEU A 152 -5.53 -2.67 5.42
C LEU A 152 -5.75 -3.77 4.37
N LEU A 153 -5.77 -3.42 3.08
CA LEU A 153 -5.88 -4.41 2.02
C LEU A 153 -4.74 -5.44 2.03
N ALA A 154 -3.50 -4.96 2.20
CA ALA A 154 -2.33 -5.86 2.23
C ALA A 154 -2.44 -6.86 3.38
N GLU A 155 -2.73 -6.39 4.59
CA GLU A 155 -2.80 -7.26 5.76
C GLU A 155 -3.99 -8.23 5.70
N GLN A 156 -5.14 -7.78 5.20
CA GLN A 156 -6.29 -8.66 4.96
C GLN A 156 -6.00 -9.72 3.87
N ALA A 157 -5.04 -9.45 2.99
CA ALA A 157 -4.53 -10.40 2.00
C ALA A 157 -3.31 -11.20 2.49
N GLY A 158 -2.91 -11.12 3.76
CA GLY A 158 -1.76 -11.82 4.32
C GLY A 158 -0.40 -11.20 3.96
N GLY A 159 -0.37 -9.98 3.45
CA GLY A 159 0.83 -9.18 3.25
C GLY A 159 1.20 -8.36 4.48
N MET A 160 2.20 -7.49 4.33
CA MET A 160 2.65 -6.55 5.38
C MET A 160 2.79 -5.13 4.85
N ALA A 161 2.65 -4.15 5.75
CA ALA A 161 2.89 -2.74 5.46
C ALA A 161 3.58 -2.04 6.63
N SER A 162 4.71 -1.35 6.36
CA SER A 162 5.51 -0.65 7.37
C SER A 162 6.01 0.70 6.84
N ASP A 163 6.32 1.62 7.76
CA ASP A 163 7.06 2.85 7.46
C ASP A 163 8.59 2.68 7.54
N GLY A 164 9.04 1.48 7.89
CA GLY A 164 10.44 1.14 8.16
C GLY A 164 10.78 0.99 9.64
N THR A 165 9.91 1.43 10.53
CA THR A 165 10.07 1.35 11.99
C THR A 165 8.89 0.67 12.67
N GLN A 166 7.69 0.88 12.17
CA GLN A 166 6.46 0.33 12.74
C GLN A 166 5.45 -0.02 11.65
N ARG A 167 4.43 -0.72 12.05
CA ARG A 167 3.30 -1.09 11.19
C ARG A 167 2.47 0.13 10.82
N ILE A 168 2.13 0.29 9.54
CA ILE A 168 1.38 1.47 9.06
C ILE A 168 0.07 1.67 9.81
N LEU A 169 -0.70 0.62 10.05
CA LEU A 169 -2.02 0.71 10.67
C LEU A 169 -1.98 1.14 12.14
N GLU A 170 -0.82 1.11 12.79
CA GLU A 170 -0.63 1.51 14.19
C GLU A 170 -0.14 2.97 14.34
N ILE A 171 0.18 3.63 13.22
CA ILE A 171 0.64 5.02 13.28
C ILE A 171 -0.52 5.92 13.66
N GLU A 172 -0.38 6.63 14.78
CA GLU A 172 -1.32 7.66 15.20
C GLU A 172 -1.17 8.93 14.35
N PRO A 173 -2.16 9.31 13.54
CA PRO A 173 -2.06 10.47 12.68
C PRO A 173 -2.04 11.77 13.49
N GLN A 174 -1.10 12.65 13.16
CA GLN A 174 -1.00 13.98 13.76
C GLN A 174 -1.60 15.08 12.87
N LYS A 175 -1.73 14.80 11.57
CA LYS A 175 -2.23 15.73 10.55
C LYS A 175 -2.92 14.96 9.43
N LEU A 176 -3.97 15.57 8.85
CA LEU A 176 -4.71 14.98 7.74
C LEU A 176 -3.80 14.62 6.53
N HIS A 177 -2.81 15.45 6.22
CA HIS A 177 -1.87 15.25 5.12
C HIS A 177 -0.50 14.75 5.58
N GLN A 178 -0.43 14.09 6.75
CA GLN A 178 0.79 13.47 7.24
C GLN A 178 1.38 12.52 6.19
N ARG A 179 2.69 12.59 6.01
CA ARG A 179 3.42 11.74 5.07
C ARG A 179 4.30 10.77 5.82
N VAL A 180 4.49 9.59 5.21
CA VAL A 180 5.34 8.53 5.76
C VAL A 180 6.12 7.83 4.64
N PRO A 181 7.27 7.22 4.95
CA PRO A 181 7.86 6.20 4.10
C PRO A 181 6.91 5.00 3.98
N PHE A 182 7.03 4.21 2.93
CA PHE A 182 6.07 3.13 2.70
C PHE A 182 6.72 1.90 2.07
N TYR A 183 6.62 0.78 2.78
CA TYR A 183 7.10 -0.53 2.37
C TYR A 183 5.94 -1.52 2.49
N ILE A 184 5.46 -2.07 1.36
CA ILE A 184 4.24 -2.89 1.34
C ILE A 184 4.34 -4.03 0.34
N GLY A 185 3.89 -5.22 0.71
CA GLY A 185 3.87 -6.36 -0.19
C GLY A 185 3.90 -7.72 0.51
N SER A 186 4.57 -8.68 -0.13
CA SER A 186 4.79 -10.02 0.40
C SER A 186 5.49 -9.97 1.75
N PRO A 187 5.02 -10.70 2.77
CA PRO A 187 5.50 -10.54 4.15
C PRO A 187 7.01 -10.76 4.28
N ASN A 188 7.56 -11.83 3.71
CA ASN A 188 9.00 -12.11 3.81
C ASN A 188 9.87 -11.05 3.13
N MET A 189 9.36 -10.36 2.09
CA MET A 189 10.08 -9.29 1.41
C MET A 189 10.04 -7.98 2.21
N VAL A 190 8.94 -7.71 2.91
CA VAL A 190 8.85 -6.56 3.82
C VAL A 190 9.74 -6.78 5.03
N GLU A 191 9.74 -7.97 5.63
CA GLU A 191 10.67 -8.31 6.72
C GLU A 191 12.13 -8.19 6.29
N ASP A 192 12.45 -8.57 5.06
CA ASP A 192 13.82 -8.49 4.52
C ASP A 192 14.30 -7.03 4.43
N VAL A 193 13.49 -6.10 3.91
CA VAL A 193 13.87 -4.69 3.89
C VAL A 193 13.95 -4.10 5.31
N LEU A 194 13.09 -4.50 6.24
CA LEU A 194 13.14 -4.04 7.63
C LEU A 194 14.43 -4.49 8.33
N ARG A 195 14.90 -5.71 8.06
CA ARG A 195 16.21 -6.18 8.56
C ARG A 195 17.36 -5.33 8.04
N HIS A 196 17.36 -4.94 6.77
CA HIS A 196 18.36 -4.02 6.22
C HIS A 196 18.30 -2.64 6.86
N LEU A 197 17.10 -2.16 7.19
CA LEU A 197 16.92 -0.87 7.86
C LEU A 197 17.35 -0.86 9.34
N SER A 198 17.34 -2.01 10.00
CA SER A 198 17.70 -2.14 11.43
C SER A 198 19.20 -2.33 11.66
N ASN A 199 19.93 -2.86 10.67
CA ASN A 199 21.38 -3.08 10.71
C ASN A 199 22.14 -1.81 10.31
#